data_12dfe6b9722878f891bb40ca516d2db5
#
_entry.id   12dfe6b9722878f891bb40ca516d2db5
#
_cell.length_a   1.000
_cell.length_b   1.000
_cell.length_c   1.000
_cell.angle_alpha   90.00
_cell.angle_beta   90.00
_cell.angle_gamma   90.00
#
_symmetry.space_group_name_H-M   'P 1'
#
loop_
_entity.id
_entity.type
_entity.pdbx_description
1 polymer ?
#
loop_
_entity_poly.entity_id
_entity_poly.type
_entity_poly.pdbx_seq_one_letter_code
_entity_poly.pdbx_strand_id
1 'polypeptide(L)'
;MRKILLGFIAISLMMACGSKEKDTERSGFRIRGKVIANRGNQALNLQELTNTGLITIDTASVRNDGTFELNGTLKEKTFCVLRLNAGDLVMVIDTNSDLELEFHIDSIQNYIVKGSKENDELKTLFGINNAFMKSVQALEAKYAQYGESVPPVKVQEQIRFEYDSLRTANQLAIKNYAGSLTHSIVPYFATNFLTPEVDFQFFDQVDQQLYKEFSNSKYASQLHQKVEELRRTADGSLAPDIVLNDPFGKNISLSSLRGKVVLVDFWASWCKPCRDENPNVVRLYNKYKAKGFDVLGVSLDDNREAWMAAINKDQLLWNHGSDLLKWNSSVVKLYNIEAIPFTVLVDKDGKIIAKRLRGQSLENKLKEIFGF
;
A
#
# COMPACT_ATOMS: atom_id res chain seq x y z
N MET A 1 84.01 16.13 56.40
CA MET A 1 82.77 15.36 56.86
C MET A 1 81.64 16.36 56.90
N ARG A 2 80.93 16.51 55.82
CA ARG A 2 79.77 17.42 55.77
C ARG A 2 78.55 16.60 55.29
N LYS A 3 77.53 16.46 56.14
CA LYS A 3 76.28 15.85 55.79
C LYS A 3 75.44 16.90 55.09
N ILE A 4 74.96 16.51 53.89
CA ILE A 4 74.03 17.29 53.10
C ILE A 4 72.63 16.67 53.32
N LEU A 5 71.74 17.52 53.84
CA LEU A 5 70.31 17.23 54.09
C LEU A 5 69.54 17.51 52.77
N LEU A 6 68.96 16.51 52.17
CA LEU A 6 68.05 16.66 51.00
C LEU A 6 66.62 16.71 51.59
N GLY A 7 65.98 17.88 51.47
CA GLY A 7 64.57 18.02 51.75
C GLY A 7 63.69 17.48 50.63
N PHE A 8 62.79 16.58 51.00
CA PHE A 8 61.72 16.11 50.08
C PHE A 8 60.56 17.12 50.13
N ILE A 9 60.28 17.76 48.99
CA ILE A 9 59.05 18.50 48.77
C ILE A 9 58.01 17.50 48.23
N ALA A 10 57.02 17.19 49.04
CA ALA A 10 55.85 16.40 48.61
C ALA A 10 54.89 17.30 47.84
N ILE A 11 54.83 17.12 46.50
CA ILE A 11 53.82 17.71 45.65
C ILE A 11 52.58 16.82 45.74
N SER A 12 51.54 17.31 46.44
CA SER A 12 50.24 16.68 46.51
C SER A 12 49.51 16.87 45.15
N LEU A 13 49.53 15.85 44.31
CA LEU A 13 48.67 15.78 43.14
C LEU A 13 47.23 15.51 43.59
N MET A 14 46.38 16.52 43.59
CA MET A 14 44.93 16.29 43.65
C MET A 14 44.48 15.68 42.34
N MET A 15 44.29 14.37 42.33
CA MET A 15 43.52 13.68 41.31
C MET A 15 42.05 14.10 41.46
N ALA A 16 41.58 14.98 40.60
CA ALA A 16 40.16 15.17 40.36
C ALA A 16 39.60 13.87 39.74
N CYS A 17 38.99 13.04 40.57
CA CYS A 17 38.13 11.97 40.13
C CYS A 17 36.90 12.60 39.44
N GLY A 18 36.98 12.81 38.13
CA GLY A 18 35.81 12.96 37.30
C GLY A 18 35.07 11.62 37.31
N SER A 19 34.02 11.52 38.04
CA SER A 19 33.06 10.42 37.94
C SER A 19 32.52 10.42 36.51
N LYS A 20 33.06 9.55 35.65
CA LYS A 20 32.32 9.12 34.50
C LYS A 20 31.05 8.45 35.06
N GLU A 21 29.92 9.13 34.98
CA GLU A 21 28.63 8.45 35.08
C GLU A 21 28.72 7.25 34.15
N LYS A 22 28.63 6.05 34.73
CA LYS A 22 28.37 4.84 33.94
C LYS A 22 27.06 5.08 33.22
N ASP A 23 27.12 5.26 31.91
CA ASP A 23 25.94 5.05 31.06
C ASP A 23 25.47 3.62 31.39
N THR A 24 24.49 3.52 32.25
CA THR A 24 23.71 2.31 32.42
C THR A 24 23.09 2.06 31.04
N GLU A 25 23.38 0.91 30.43
CA GLU A 25 22.77 0.50 29.16
C GLU A 25 21.26 0.73 29.30
N ARG A 26 20.80 1.76 28.61
CA ARG A 26 19.39 2.16 28.65
C ARG A 26 18.62 1.16 27.79
N SER A 27 17.73 0.39 28.37
CA SER A 27 16.81 -0.45 27.61
C SER A 27 15.60 0.39 27.15
N GLY A 28 15.43 0.51 25.84
CA GLY A 28 14.29 1.19 25.22
C GLY A 28 14.62 2.54 24.58
N PHE A 29 13.64 3.07 23.85
CA PHE A 29 13.75 4.36 23.16
C PHE A 29 13.41 5.55 24.06
N ARG A 30 13.88 6.73 23.64
CA ARG A 30 13.50 8.02 24.20
C ARG A 30 13.28 9.04 23.09
N ILE A 31 12.24 9.85 23.23
CA ILE A 31 11.96 11.01 22.38
C ILE A 31 11.91 12.25 23.28
N ARG A 32 12.83 13.17 23.07
CA ARG A 32 12.80 14.51 23.68
C ARG A 32 12.28 15.48 22.65
N GLY A 33 11.25 16.24 22.98
CA GLY A 33 10.65 17.12 22.01
C GLY A 33 10.37 18.52 22.48
N LYS A 34 10.13 19.40 21.49
CA LYS A 34 9.72 20.79 21.70
C LYS A 34 8.63 21.18 20.75
N VAL A 35 7.51 21.63 21.29
CA VAL A 35 6.40 22.22 20.55
C VAL A 35 6.59 23.72 20.49
N ILE A 36 6.78 24.27 19.30
CA ILE A 36 6.86 25.71 19.06
C ILE A 36 5.45 26.30 19.02
N ALA A 37 5.27 27.50 19.60
CA ALA A 37 3.98 28.17 19.74
C ALA A 37 2.93 27.34 20.50
N ASN A 38 3.40 26.62 21.55
CA ASN A 38 2.52 25.87 22.46
C ASN A 38 1.43 26.80 23.06
N ARG A 39 0.17 26.38 22.97
CA ARG A 39 -1.01 27.15 23.42
C ARG A 39 -1.66 26.56 24.69
N GLY A 40 -0.89 25.87 25.51
CA GLY A 40 -1.37 25.27 26.79
C GLY A 40 -1.06 23.78 26.88
N ASN A 41 -1.66 23.11 27.86
CA ASN A 41 -1.46 21.70 28.13
C ASN A 41 -1.98 20.85 26.95
N GLN A 42 -1.07 20.41 26.09
CA GLN A 42 -1.34 19.47 24.98
C GLN A 42 -1.02 18.07 25.48
N ALA A 43 -1.96 17.15 25.31
CA ALA A 43 -1.71 15.73 25.51
C ALA A 43 -1.10 15.15 24.22
N LEU A 44 -0.04 14.38 24.38
CA LEU A 44 0.61 13.61 23.33
C LEU A 44 0.35 12.13 23.60
N ASN A 45 -0.02 11.39 22.58
CA ASN A 45 -0.22 9.95 22.67
C ASN A 45 0.63 9.26 21.60
N LEU A 46 1.68 8.56 22.03
CA LEU A 46 2.52 7.77 21.14
C LEU A 46 1.95 6.36 21.03
N GLN A 47 1.68 5.95 19.81
CA GLN A 47 1.03 4.68 19.49
C GLN A 47 1.83 3.89 18.47
N GLU A 48 1.97 2.59 18.66
CA GLU A 48 2.50 1.67 17.67
C GLU A 48 1.45 1.38 16.59
N LEU A 49 1.86 1.47 15.33
CA LEU A 49 1.03 1.05 14.20
C LEU A 49 1.12 -0.47 14.02
N THR A 50 0.00 -1.16 14.23
CA THR A 50 -0.11 -2.61 14.08
C THR A 50 -1.17 -2.99 13.05
N ASN A 51 -1.23 -4.26 12.65
CA ASN A 51 -2.26 -4.76 11.73
C ASN A 51 -3.68 -4.68 12.28
N THR A 52 -3.80 -4.68 13.60
CA THR A 52 -5.10 -4.65 14.29
C THR A 52 -5.49 -3.24 14.75
N GLY A 53 -4.64 -2.24 14.47
CA GLY A 53 -4.87 -0.85 14.84
C GLY A 53 -3.70 -0.24 15.60
N LEU A 54 -3.98 0.81 16.37
CA LEU A 54 -3.00 1.58 17.12
C LEU A 54 -2.97 1.12 18.58
N ILE A 55 -1.76 0.82 19.09
CA ILE A 55 -1.54 0.42 20.49
C ILE A 55 -0.74 1.52 21.17
N THR A 56 -1.29 2.10 22.25
CA THR A 56 -0.61 3.15 23.03
C THR A 56 0.64 2.58 23.68
N ILE A 57 1.78 3.25 23.45
CA ILE A 57 3.08 2.95 24.07
C ILE A 57 3.31 3.87 25.28
N ASP A 58 3.12 5.17 25.07
CA ASP A 58 3.35 6.18 26.09
C ASP A 58 2.48 7.42 25.85
N THR A 59 2.30 8.20 26.91
CA THR A 59 1.58 9.47 26.87
C THR A 59 2.35 10.54 27.64
N ALA A 60 2.39 11.76 27.11
CA ALA A 60 3.02 12.89 27.76
C ALA A 60 2.14 14.14 27.67
N SER A 61 2.33 15.05 28.61
CA SER A 61 1.81 16.42 28.52
C SER A 61 2.93 17.37 28.16
N VAL A 62 2.65 18.28 27.21
CA VAL A 62 3.60 19.35 26.87
C VAL A 62 3.70 20.33 28.04
N ARG A 63 4.93 20.60 28.52
CA ARG A 63 5.20 21.54 29.60
C ARG A 63 4.96 22.99 29.14
N ASN A 64 4.91 23.93 30.08
CA ASN A 64 4.69 25.35 29.75
C ASN A 64 5.76 25.94 28.82
N ASP A 65 7.00 25.44 28.91
CA ASP A 65 8.11 25.83 28.04
C ASP A 65 8.09 25.15 26.64
N GLY A 66 7.06 24.38 26.38
CA GLY A 66 6.87 23.63 25.14
C GLY A 66 7.60 22.27 25.07
N THR A 67 8.36 21.89 26.13
CA THR A 67 9.11 20.62 26.13
C THR A 67 8.22 19.43 26.51
N PHE A 68 8.60 18.25 26.01
CA PHE A 68 8.02 16.98 26.42
C PHE A 68 9.04 15.85 26.32
N GLU A 69 8.73 14.73 26.94
CA GLU A 69 9.52 13.50 26.83
C GLU A 69 8.59 12.31 26.75
N LEU A 70 8.89 11.39 25.84
CA LEU A 70 8.23 10.11 25.65
C LEU A 70 9.28 9.01 25.70
N ASN A 71 8.93 7.91 26.37
CA ASN A 71 9.82 6.76 26.55
C ASN A 71 9.05 5.47 26.30
N GLY A 72 9.75 4.39 26.04
CA GLY A 72 9.12 3.08 25.90
C GLY A 72 10.05 2.00 25.44
N THR A 73 9.51 0.80 25.34
CA THR A 73 10.23 -0.36 24.81
C THR A 73 9.49 -0.90 23.61
N LEU A 74 10.24 -1.21 22.57
CA LEU A 74 9.75 -1.84 21.34
C LEU A 74 10.47 -3.18 21.17
N LYS A 75 9.78 -4.13 20.57
CA LYS A 75 10.37 -5.45 20.24
C LYS A 75 11.29 -5.37 19.03
N GLU A 76 11.00 -4.45 18.12
CA GLU A 76 11.70 -4.21 16.87
C GLU A 76 11.53 -2.78 16.41
N LYS A 77 12.28 -2.36 15.41
CA LYS A 77 12.09 -1.10 14.69
C LYS A 77 10.67 -1.05 14.11
N THR A 78 9.91 0.03 14.39
CA THR A 78 8.49 0.08 14.05
C THR A 78 8.01 1.47 13.64
N PHE A 79 6.91 1.52 12.89
CA PHE A 79 6.17 2.76 12.64
C PHE A 79 5.30 3.08 13.83
N CYS A 80 5.43 4.31 14.31
CA CYS A 80 4.63 4.86 15.39
C CYS A 80 3.88 6.09 14.92
N VAL A 81 2.73 6.34 15.55
CA VAL A 81 1.92 7.53 15.35
C VAL A 81 1.97 8.35 16.62
N LEU A 82 2.51 9.56 16.55
CA LEU A 82 2.37 10.56 17.61
C LEU A 82 1.11 11.36 17.34
N ARG A 83 0.10 11.14 18.15
CA ARG A 83 -1.20 11.80 18.06
C ARG A 83 -1.25 13.04 18.92
N LEU A 84 -1.71 14.13 18.33
CA LEU A 84 -1.96 15.42 18.96
C LEU A 84 -3.37 15.90 18.57
N ASN A 85 -3.89 16.89 19.32
CA ASN A 85 -5.14 17.56 18.93
C ASN A 85 -5.05 18.24 17.54
N ALA A 86 -3.85 18.67 17.15
CA ALA A 86 -3.59 19.34 15.86
C ALA A 86 -3.43 18.37 14.67
N GLY A 87 -3.33 17.06 14.92
CA GLY A 87 -3.17 16.01 13.90
C GLY A 87 -2.19 14.92 14.32
N ASP A 88 -1.94 14.01 13.40
CA ASP A 88 -1.09 12.83 13.61
C ASP A 88 0.26 13.02 12.88
N LEU A 89 1.34 12.55 13.52
CA LEU A 89 2.68 12.51 12.96
C LEU A 89 3.17 11.06 12.96
N VAL A 90 3.48 10.53 11.77
CA VAL A 90 4.03 9.17 11.64
C VAL A 90 5.55 9.25 11.69
N MET A 91 6.17 8.34 12.43
CA MET A 91 7.63 8.27 12.60
C MET A 91 8.11 6.82 12.72
N VAL A 92 9.40 6.61 12.41
CA VAL A 92 10.09 5.35 12.66
C VAL A 92 10.83 5.44 13.98
N ILE A 93 10.63 4.46 14.85
CA ILE A 93 11.34 4.35 16.13
C ILE A 93 12.02 2.98 16.20
N ASP A 94 13.32 2.96 16.47
CA ASP A 94 14.08 1.74 16.73
C ASP A 94 14.11 1.46 18.25
N THR A 95 14.42 0.24 18.62
CA THR A 95 14.37 -0.28 20.01
C THR A 95 15.16 0.54 21.01
N ASN A 96 16.26 1.16 20.57
CA ASN A 96 17.15 1.98 21.42
C ASN A 96 17.32 3.42 20.88
N SER A 97 16.36 3.93 20.13
CA SER A 97 16.41 5.30 19.58
C SER A 97 16.49 6.36 20.67
N ASP A 98 17.32 7.37 20.47
CA ASP A 98 17.31 8.64 21.22
C ASP A 98 17.04 9.75 20.20
N LEU A 99 15.78 10.20 20.13
CA LEU A 99 15.29 11.13 19.12
C LEU A 99 15.06 12.52 19.72
N GLU A 100 15.38 13.55 18.92
CA GLU A 100 14.96 14.92 19.19
C GLU A 100 13.88 15.30 18.19
N LEU A 101 12.70 15.70 18.66
CA LEU A 101 11.55 16.06 17.83
C LEU A 101 11.16 17.51 18.06
N GLU A 102 11.13 18.31 17.02
CA GLU A 102 10.65 19.69 17.05
C GLU A 102 9.58 19.91 15.99
N PHE A 103 8.48 20.56 16.37
CA PHE A 103 7.42 20.95 15.43
C PHE A 103 6.65 22.17 15.90
N HIS A 104 6.04 22.90 14.95
CA HIS A 104 5.15 24.01 15.22
C HIS A 104 3.71 23.51 15.32
N ILE A 105 2.95 23.95 16.34
CA ILE A 105 1.60 23.43 16.61
C ILE A 105 0.62 23.67 15.44
N ASP A 106 0.77 24.77 14.73
CA ASP A 106 -0.08 25.11 13.58
C ASP A 106 0.40 24.48 12.26
N SER A 107 1.53 23.73 12.28
CA SER A 107 2.17 23.21 11.07
C SER A 107 2.97 21.94 11.40
N ILE A 108 2.28 20.93 11.94
CA ILE A 108 2.93 19.69 12.39
C ILE A 108 3.63 18.93 11.26
N GLN A 109 3.22 19.15 9.98
CA GLN A 109 3.87 18.54 8.83
C GLN A 109 5.32 19.01 8.63
N ASN A 110 5.68 20.19 9.20
CA ASN A 110 7.03 20.76 9.10
C ASN A 110 7.89 20.38 10.31
N TYR A 111 7.72 19.16 10.81
CA TYR A 111 8.51 18.65 11.92
C TYR A 111 9.97 18.39 11.56
N ILE A 112 10.83 18.39 12.57
CA ILE A 112 12.23 18.00 12.48
C ILE A 112 12.47 16.88 13.47
N VAL A 113 12.99 15.75 13.01
CA VAL A 113 13.47 14.65 13.84
C VAL A 113 14.97 14.52 13.66
N LYS A 114 15.72 14.54 14.75
CA LYS A 114 17.15 14.23 14.75
C LYS A 114 17.36 12.87 15.39
N GLY A 115 18.44 12.19 14.98
CA GLY A 115 18.82 10.88 15.51
C GLY A 115 18.27 9.68 14.68
N SER A 116 17.60 9.94 13.56
CA SER A 116 17.11 8.86 12.67
C SER A 116 17.09 9.30 11.22
N LYS A 117 17.87 8.62 10.38
CA LYS A 117 17.85 8.78 8.92
C LYS A 117 16.49 8.37 8.33
N GLU A 118 15.88 7.32 8.86
CA GLU A 118 14.61 6.81 8.36
C GLU A 118 13.44 7.78 8.56
N ASN A 119 13.51 8.65 9.57
CA ASN A 119 12.51 9.72 9.73
C ASN A 119 12.66 10.80 8.65
N ASP A 120 13.88 11.12 8.20
CA ASP A 120 14.10 12.03 7.06
C ASP A 120 13.61 11.38 5.76
N GLU A 121 13.85 10.09 5.59
CA GLU A 121 13.36 9.30 4.46
C GLU A 121 11.83 9.26 4.42
N LEU A 122 11.18 9.00 5.55
CA LEU A 122 9.73 8.98 5.69
C LEU A 122 9.12 10.37 5.41
N LYS A 123 9.74 11.43 5.92
CA LYS A 123 9.33 12.81 5.65
C LYS A 123 9.40 13.14 4.16
N THR A 124 10.45 12.70 3.47
CA THR A 124 10.59 12.88 2.02
C THR A 124 9.48 12.13 1.26
N LEU A 125 9.18 10.89 1.65
CA LEU A 125 8.09 10.11 1.09
C LEU A 125 6.73 10.81 1.24
N PHE A 126 6.43 11.33 2.43
CA PHE A 126 5.23 12.13 2.66
C PHE A 126 5.24 13.43 1.85
N GLY A 127 6.40 14.06 1.66
CA GLY A 127 6.56 15.25 0.83
C GLY A 127 6.13 15.01 -0.62
N ILE A 128 6.54 13.87 -1.20
CA ILE A 128 6.13 13.44 -2.55
C ILE A 128 4.60 13.31 -2.61
N ASN A 129 3.99 12.59 -1.68
CA ASN A 129 2.54 12.39 -1.66
C ASN A 129 1.77 13.70 -1.40
N ASN A 130 2.27 14.59 -0.54
CA ASN A 130 1.67 15.89 -0.27
C ASN A 130 1.72 16.82 -1.49
N ALA A 131 2.77 16.75 -2.30
CA ALA A 131 2.84 17.49 -3.57
C ALA A 131 1.73 17.03 -4.53
N PHE A 132 1.50 15.73 -4.63
CA PHE A 132 0.37 15.18 -5.39
C PHE A 132 -0.98 15.66 -4.86
N MET A 133 -1.22 15.60 -3.54
CA MET A 133 -2.49 16.07 -2.95
C MET A 133 -2.75 17.56 -3.23
N LYS A 134 -1.71 18.40 -3.19
CA LYS A 134 -1.82 19.82 -3.58
C LYS A 134 -2.18 19.98 -5.06
N SER A 135 -1.61 19.15 -5.93
CA SER A 135 -1.94 19.17 -7.36
C SER A 135 -3.39 18.73 -7.62
N VAL A 136 -3.88 17.74 -6.87
CA VAL A 136 -5.29 17.30 -6.92
C VAL A 136 -6.22 18.41 -6.43
N GLN A 137 -5.90 19.08 -5.33
CA GLN A 137 -6.67 20.24 -4.85
C GLN A 137 -6.71 21.38 -5.87
N ALA A 138 -5.59 21.66 -6.56
CA ALA A 138 -5.56 22.65 -7.63
C ALA A 138 -6.42 22.22 -8.83
N LEU A 139 -6.44 20.94 -9.17
CA LEU A 139 -7.32 20.36 -10.19
C LEU A 139 -8.80 20.52 -9.81
N GLU A 140 -9.16 20.18 -8.57
CA GLU A 140 -10.51 20.35 -8.04
C GLU A 140 -10.94 21.83 -8.09
N ALA A 141 -10.08 22.75 -7.66
CA ALA A 141 -10.33 24.20 -7.72
C ALA A 141 -10.55 24.68 -9.17
N LYS A 142 -9.76 24.17 -10.13
CA LYS A 142 -9.90 24.48 -11.57
C LYS A 142 -11.30 24.14 -12.10
N TYR A 143 -11.89 23.06 -11.59
CA TYR A 143 -13.20 22.58 -12.04
C TYR A 143 -14.36 22.89 -11.07
N ALA A 144 -14.10 23.61 -9.98
CA ALA A 144 -15.11 24.01 -8.99
C ALA A 144 -16.25 24.86 -9.57
N GLN A 145 -16.03 25.52 -10.71
CA GLN A 145 -17.06 26.29 -11.43
C GLN A 145 -18.28 25.46 -11.85
N TYR A 146 -18.16 24.14 -11.96
CA TYR A 146 -19.28 23.25 -12.29
C TYR A 146 -20.15 22.93 -11.08
N GLY A 147 -19.67 23.18 -9.84
CA GLY A 147 -20.40 22.96 -8.58
C GLY A 147 -20.94 21.54 -8.48
N GLU A 148 -22.22 21.41 -8.07
CA GLU A 148 -22.92 20.13 -8.02
C GLU A 148 -23.44 19.65 -9.39
N SER A 149 -23.33 20.45 -10.42
CA SER A 149 -23.77 20.11 -11.78
C SER A 149 -22.82 19.08 -12.39
N VAL A 150 -23.37 18.13 -13.12
CA VAL A 150 -22.56 17.17 -13.86
C VAL A 150 -21.89 17.90 -15.03
N PRO A 151 -20.55 17.98 -15.09
CA PRO A 151 -19.87 18.64 -16.20
C PRO A 151 -20.17 17.96 -17.55
N PRO A 152 -20.08 18.70 -18.68
CA PRO A 152 -20.16 18.10 -20.01
C PRO A 152 -19.19 16.92 -20.16
N VAL A 153 -19.56 15.87 -20.90
CA VAL A 153 -18.77 14.62 -21.06
C VAL A 153 -17.31 14.90 -21.41
N LYS A 154 -17.07 15.81 -22.34
CA LYS A 154 -15.71 16.21 -22.75
C LYS A 154 -14.88 16.78 -21.58
N VAL A 155 -15.53 17.50 -20.68
CA VAL A 155 -14.87 18.05 -19.47
C VAL A 155 -14.59 16.94 -18.47
N GLN A 156 -15.52 15.98 -18.28
CA GLN A 156 -15.28 14.83 -17.43
C GLN A 156 -14.08 13.99 -17.93
N GLU A 157 -13.96 13.77 -19.22
CA GLU A 157 -12.82 13.09 -19.84
C GLU A 157 -11.52 13.85 -19.59
N GLN A 158 -11.55 15.17 -19.71
CA GLN A 158 -10.39 16.03 -19.44
C GLN A 158 -9.95 15.94 -17.95
N ILE A 159 -10.90 16.03 -17.01
CA ILE A 159 -10.64 15.88 -15.57
C ILE A 159 -9.99 14.52 -15.29
N ARG A 160 -10.57 13.47 -15.84
CA ARG A 160 -10.04 12.10 -15.67
C ARG A 160 -8.61 11.99 -16.19
N PHE A 161 -8.36 12.50 -17.39
CA PHE A 161 -7.02 12.47 -17.99
C PHE A 161 -5.99 13.22 -17.14
N GLU A 162 -6.31 14.43 -16.68
CA GLU A 162 -5.42 15.24 -15.84
C GLU A 162 -5.16 14.54 -14.50
N TYR A 163 -6.20 14.01 -13.84
CA TYR A 163 -6.06 13.26 -12.59
C TYR A 163 -5.21 11.99 -12.76
N ASP A 164 -5.46 11.19 -13.80
CA ASP A 164 -4.71 9.96 -14.06
C ASP A 164 -3.24 10.25 -14.36
N SER A 165 -2.96 11.38 -15.04
CA SER A 165 -1.58 11.84 -15.28
C SER A 165 -0.87 12.20 -13.97
N LEU A 166 -1.51 12.97 -13.09
CA LEU A 166 -0.97 13.33 -11.78
C LEU A 166 -0.72 12.09 -10.91
N ARG A 167 -1.68 11.17 -10.87
CA ARG A 167 -1.58 9.92 -10.13
C ARG A 167 -0.41 9.06 -10.62
N THR A 168 -0.28 8.89 -11.93
CA THR A 168 0.80 8.10 -12.54
C THR A 168 2.16 8.70 -12.22
N ALA A 169 2.30 10.03 -12.31
CA ALA A 169 3.54 10.72 -11.96
C ALA A 169 3.90 10.54 -10.47
N ASN A 170 2.92 10.65 -9.57
CA ASN A 170 3.12 10.42 -8.14
C ASN A 170 3.55 8.98 -7.84
N GLN A 171 2.86 7.99 -8.40
CA GLN A 171 3.21 6.57 -8.22
C GLN A 171 4.64 6.28 -8.71
N LEU A 172 5.04 6.85 -9.84
CA LEU A 172 6.40 6.71 -10.35
C LEU A 172 7.42 7.36 -9.41
N ALA A 173 7.14 8.57 -8.92
CA ALA A 173 8.02 9.28 -7.97
C ALA A 173 8.19 8.49 -6.66
N ILE A 174 7.09 7.94 -6.10
CA ILE A 174 7.12 7.09 -4.92
C ILE A 174 7.98 5.83 -5.16
N LYS A 175 7.75 5.12 -6.28
CA LYS A 175 8.51 3.90 -6.61
C LYS A 175 9.99 4.19 -6.79
N ASN A 176 10.34 5.25 -7.51
CA ASN A 176 11.74 5.64 -7.73
C ASN A 176 12.43 6.02 -6.40
N TYR A 177 11.77 6.81 -5.57
CA TYR A 177 12.32 7.23 -4.29
C TYR A 177 12.46 6.04 -3.32
N ALA A 178 11.37 5.35 -3.03
CA ALA A 178 11.38 4.25 -2.06
C ALA A 178 12.23 3.06 -2.53
N GLY A 179 12.25 2.77 -3.83
CA GLY A 179 13.10 1.71 -4.40
C GLY A 179 14.60 2.01 -4.36
N SER A 180 15.00 3.28 -4.13
CA SER A 180 16.41 3.67 -3.96
C SER A 180 16.90 3.56 -2.51
N LEU A 181 16.01 3.40 -1.54
CA LEU A 181 16.36 3.32 -0.13
C LEU A 181 16.91 1.93 0.21
N THR A 182 17.99 1.88 0.98
CA THR A 182 18.61 0.66 1.48
C THR A 182 18.74 0.72 2.99
N HIS A 183 18.71 -0.43 3.65
CA HIS A 183 18.77 -0.55 5.12
C HIS A 183 17.68 0.27 5.84
N SER A 184 16.47 0.28 5.27
CA SER A 184 15.34 1.07 5.74
C SER A 184 14.04 0.28 5.64
N ILE A 185 13.13 0.47 6.62
CA ILE A 185 11.76 -0.08 6.56
C ILE A 185 10.79 0.86 5.82
N VAL A 186 11.21 2.06 5.46
CA VAL A 186 10.36 3.07 4.78
C VAL A 186 9.78 2.57 3.45
N PRO A 187 10.48 1.75 2.62
CA PRO A 187 9.90 1.16 1.42
C PRO A 187 8.63 0.34 1.69
N TYR A 188 8.53 -0.33 2.85
CA TYR A 188 7.29 -0.99 3.26
C TYR A 188 6.14 0.02 3.38
N PHE A 189 6.38 1.17 4.02
CA PHE A 189 5.33 2.20 4.17
C PHE A 189 4.89 2.77 2.82
N ALA A 190 5.82 2.88 1.86
CA ALA A 190 5.52 3.36 0.51
C ALA A 190 4.49 2.48 -0.23
N THR A 191 4.41 1.19 0.10
CA THR A 191 3.42 0.28 -0.50
C THR A 191 1.97 0.71 -0.23
N ASN A 192 1.71 1.49 0.84
CA ASN A 192 0.37 2.00 1.15
C ASN A 192 -0.15 3.03 0.13
N PHE A 193 0.72 3.62 -0.68
CA PHE A 193 0.37 4.58 -1.73
C PHE A 193 0.20 3.95 -3.12
N LEU A 194 0.34 2.63 -3.22
CA LEU A 194 0.40 1.88 -4.47
C LEU A 194 -0.66 0.78 -4.50
N THR A 195 -0.95 0.30 -5.70
CA THR A 195 -1.93 -0.77 -5.90
C THR A 195 -1.17 -2.10 -6.13
N PRO A 196 -1.29 -3.09 -5.22
CA PRO A 196 -0.47 -4.29 -5.27
C PRO A 196 -0.50 -5.04 -6.59
N GLU A 197 -1.67 -5.16 -7.23
CA GLU A 197 -1.82 -5.89 -8.48
C GLU A 197 -1.26 -5.13 -9.69
N VAL A 198 -1.24 -3.80 -9.63
CA VAL A 198 -0.71 -2.94 -10.71
C VAL A 198 0.79 -2.75 -10.54
N ASP A 199 1.22 -2.58 -9.30
CA ASP A 199 2.60 -2.25 -8.93
C ASP A 199 3.38 -3.47 -8.43
N PHE A 200 2.95 -4.70 -8.79
CA PHE A 200 3.49 -5.95 -8.28
C PHE A 200 5.03 -6.01 -8.32
N GLN A 201 5.66 -5.56 -9.39
CA GLN A 201 7.13 -5.56 -9.51
C GLN A 201 7.80 -4.75 -8.40
N PHE A 202 7.20 -3.62 -8.01
CA PHE A 202 7.71 -2.82 -6.90
C PHE A 202 7.52 -3.54 -5.55
N PHE A 203 6.35 -4.14 -5.33
CA PHE A 203 6.10 -4.93 -4.11
C PHE A 203 7.08 -6.10 -3.98
N ASP A 204 7.32 -6.82 -5.08
CA ASP A 204 8.28 -7.93 -5.13
C ASP A 204 9.73 -7.47 -4.86
N GLN A 205 10.14 -6.33 -5.43
CA GLN A 205 11.45 -5.72 -5.16
C GLN A 205 11.61 -5.36 -3.67
N VAL A 206 10.61 -4.70 -3.09
CA VAL A 206 10.64 -4.31 -1.66
C VAL A 206 10.62 -5.53 -0.76
N ASP A 207 9.85 -6.56 -1.10
CA ASP A 207 9.82 -7.83 -0.37
C ASP A 207 11.21 -8.49 -0.34
N GLN A 208 11.85 -8.66 -1.50
CA GLN A 208 13.18 -9.27 -1.59
C GLN A 208 14.20 -8.50 -0.76
N GLN A 209 14.14 -7.17 -0.78
CA GLN A 209 15.04 -6.32 0.00
C GLN A 209 14.79 -6.45 1.51
N LEU A 210 13.54 -6.30 1.94
CA LEU A 210 13.20 -6.35 3.37
C LEU A 210 13.42 -7.76 3.95
N TYR A 211 13.08 -8.80 3.21
CA TYR A 211 13.30 -10.18 3.66
C TYR A 211 14.79 -10.50 3.82
N LYS A 212 15.64 -9.94 2.97
CA LYS A 212 17.10 -10.07 3.07
C LYS A 212 17.69 -9.29 4.26
N GLU A 213 17.22 -8.06 4.49
CA GLU A 213 17.83 -7.13 5.46
C GLU A 213 17.17 -7.20 6.84
N PHE A 214 15.90 -7.54 6.91
CA PHE A 214 15.06 -7.52 8.12
C PHE A 214 14.19 -8.77 8.24
N SER A 215 14.76 -9.97 8.03
CA SER A 215 14.01 -11.25 7.97
C SER A 215 13.13 -11.55 9.18
N ASN A 216 13.50 -11.05 10.36
CA ASN A 216 12.74 -11.22 11.60
C ASN A 216 11.70 -10.11 11.85
N SER A 217 11.62 -9.10 10.97
CA SER A 217 10.66 -8.02 11.12
C SER A 217 9.25 -8.45 10.76
N LYS A 218 8.27 -7.98 11.53
CA LYS A 218 6.85 -8.16 11.18
C LYS A 218 6.52 -7.59 9.80
N TYR A 219 7.15 -6.48 9.41
CA TYR A 219 6.91 -5.83 8.11
C TYR A 219 7.42 -6.68 6.94
N ALA A 220 8.62 -7.28 7.09
CA ALA A 220 9.14 -8.23 6.10
C ALA A 220 8.23 -9.44 5.97
N SER A 221 7.81 -10.04 7.09
CA SER A 221 6.93 -11.21 7.10
C SER A 221 5.56 -10.92 6.47
N GLN A 222 4.97 -9.78 6.79
CA GLN A 222 3.65 -9.37 6.27
C GLN A 222 3.71 -9.09 4.76
N LEU A 223 4.74 -8.36 4.31
CA LEU A 223 4.91 -8.07 2.90
C LEU A 223 5.19 -9.35 2.11
N HIS A 224 6.04 -10.23 2.63
CA HIS A 224 6.36 -11.51 2.00
C HIS A 224 5.11 -12.36 1.80
N GLN A 225 4.28 -12.51 2.83
CA GLN A 225 3.01 -13.23 2.69
C GLN A 225 2.13 -12.61 1.60
N LYS A 226 1.98 -11.29 1.60
CA LYS A 226 1.17 -10.58 0.59
C LYS A 226 1.74 -10.76 -0.83
N VAL A 227 3.05 -10.64 -0.99
CA VAL A 227 3.72 -10.80 -2.30
C VAL A 227 3.60 -12.24 -2.80
N GLU A 228 3.75 -13.26 -1.94
CA GLU A 228 3.55 -14.66 -2.33
C GLU A 228 2.11 -14.94 -2.82
N GLU A 229 1.11 -14.32 -2.18
CA GLU A 229 -0.29 -14.41 -2.65
C GLU A 229 -0.47 -13.76 -4.02
N LEU A 230 0.11 -12.56 -4.23
CA LEU A 230 0.05 -11.83 -5.49
C LEU A 230 0.82 -12.53 -6.61
N ARG A 231 1.95 -13.16 -6.28
CA ARG A 231 2.82 -13.86 -7.25
C ARG A 231 2.08 -14.98 -7.97
N ARG A 232 1.11 -15.63 -7.28
CA ARG A 232 0.28 -16.68 -7.89
C ARG A 232 -0.56 -16.19 -9.07
N THR A 233 -0.91 -14.90 -9.06
CA THR A 233 -1.73 -14.26 -10.10
C THR A 233 -1.01 -13.10 -10.78
N ALA A 234 0.31 -12.99 -10.66
CA ALA A 234 1.08 -11.95 -11.34
C ALA A 234 1.07 -12.14 -12.86
N ASP A 235 1.29 -11.06 -13.60
CA ASP A 235 1.43 -11.12 -15.05
C ASP A 235 2.62 -12.03 -15.41
N GLY A 236 2.41 -12.92 -16.38
CA GLY A 236 3.33 -13.99 -16.77
C GLY A 236 3.21 -15.29 -15.98
N SER A 237 2.54 -15.30 -14.82
CA SER A 237 2.30 -16.52 -14.04
C SER A 237 1.23 -17.40 -14.69
N LEU A 238 1.33 -18.71 -14.48
CA LEU A 238 0.26 -19.62 -14.87
C LEU A 238 -0.98 -19.30 -14.03
N ALA A 239 -2.11 -19.01 -14.70
CA ALA A 239 -3.36 -18.72 -14.01
C ALA A 239 -3.78 -19.94 -13.16
N PRO A 240 -4.06 -19.76 -11.85
CA PRO A 240 -4.64 -20.82 -11.05
C PRO A 240 -5.90 -21.40 -11.70
N ASP A 241 -6.04 -22.72 -11.69
CA ASP A 241 -7.23 -23.31 -12.32
C ASP A 241 -8.51 -22.98 -11.54
N ILE A 242 -9.57 -22.70 -12.26
CA ILE A 242 -10.91 -22.45 -11.75
C ILE A 242 -11.75 -23.66 -12.13
N VAL A 243 -12.29 -24.36 -11.15
CA VAL A 243 -13.19 -25.48 -11.37
C VAL A 243 -14.52 -25.19 -10.66
N LEU A 244 -15.56 -24.98 -11.44
CA LEU A 244 -16.89 -24.60 -10.94
C LEU A 244 -17.97 -25.35 -11.69
N ASN A 245 -19.19 -25.33 -11.14
CA ASN A 245 -20.36 -25.88 -11.83
C ASN A 245 -21.00 -24.82 -12.75
N ASP A 246 -21.38 -25.23 -13.96
CA ASP A 246 -22.20 -24.43 -14.83
C ASP A 246 -23.66 -24.32 -14.28
N PRO A 247 -24.54 -23.50 -14.89
CA PRO A 247 -25.93 -23.38 -14.45
C PRO A 247 -26.73 -24.71 -14.45
N PHE A 248 -26.22 -25.74 -15.08
CA PHE A 248 -26.87 -27.06 -15.17
C PHE A 248 -26.21 -28.13 -14.30
N GLY A 249 -25.20 -27.75 -13.53
CA GLY A 249 -24.47 -28.64 -12.60
C GLY A 249 -23.30 -29.39 -13.23
N LYS A 250 -22.92 -29.09 -14.48
CA LYS A 250 -21.77 -29.68 -15.16
C LYS A 250 -20.49 -28.92 -14.75
N ASN A 251 -19.44 -29.64 -14.42
CA ASN A 251 -18.13 -29.05 -14.15
C ASN A 251 -17.55 -28.38 -15.39
N ILE A 252 -17.09 -27.15 -15.22
CA ILE A 252 -16.28 -26.40 -16.17
C ILE A 252 -14.97 -26.02 -15.51
N SER A 253 -13.90 -25.90 -16.30
CA SER A 253 -12.61 -25.45 -15.78
C SER A 253 -11.94 -24.43 -16.72
N LEU A 254 -11.14 -23.53 -16.17
CA LEU A 254 -10.31 -22.61 -16.96
C LEU A 254 -9.31 -23.41 -17.80
N SER A 255 -8.73 -24.46 -17.24
CA SER A 255 -7.78 -25.33 -17.93
C SER A 255 -8.37 -26.02 -19.17
N SER A 256 -9.69 -26.24 -19.23
CA SER A 256 -10.36 -26.78 -20.41
C SER A 256 -10.39 -25.86 -21.62
N LEU A 257 -10.07 -24.57 -21.41
CA LEU A 257 -10.04 -23.53 -22.45
C LEU A 257 -8.61 -23.27 -22.97
N ARG A 258 -7.62 -24.08 -22.61
CA ARG A 258 -6.25 -23.99 -23.14
C ARG A 258 -6.25 -23.97 -24.68
N GLY A 259 -5.28 -23.27 -25.26
CA GLY A 259 -5.19 -23.03 -26.71
C GLY A 259 -5.95 -21.79 -27.17
N LYS A 260 -6.73 -21.15 -26.27
CA LYS A 260 -7.43 -19.90 -26.55
C LYS A 260 -6.89 -18.78 -25.66
N VAL A 261 -7.07 -17.54 -26.10
CA VAL A 261 -6.97 -16.36 -25.23
C VAL A 261 -8.29 -16.23 -24.49
N VAL A 262 -8.26 -16.27 -23.16
CA VAL A 262 -9.48 -16.34 -22.35
C VAL A 262 -9.57 -15.11 -21.45
N LEU A 263 -10.71 -14.41 -21.50
CA LEU A 263 -11.09 -13.42 -20.50
C LEU A 263 -11.84 -14.14 -19.37
N VAL A 264 -11.22 -14.26 -18.20
CA VAL A 264 -11.92 -14.65 -16.98
C VAL A 264 -12.59 -13.41 -16.42
N ASP A 265 -13.92 -13.41 -16.42
CA ASP A 265 -14.74 -12.26 -16.00
C ASP A 265 -15.48 -12.60 -14.71
N PHE A 266 -15.06 -11.95 -13.61
CA PHE A 266 -15.69 -12.09 -12.30
C PHE A 266 -16.78 -11.03 -12.15
N TRP A 267 -18.02 -11.50 -12.08
CA TRP A 267 -19.22 -10.67 -12.14
C TRP A 267 -20.34 -11.19 -11.22
N ALA A 268 -21.48 -10.53 -11.22
CA ALA A 268 -22.72 -11.06 -10.60
C ALA A 268 -23.96 -10.41 -11.20
N SER A 269 -25.11 -11.06 -11.06
CA SER A 269 -26.41 -10.54 -11.54
C SER A 269 -26.79 -9.22 -10.87
N TRP A 270 -26.43 -9.03 -9.61
CA TRP A 270 -26.65 -7.82 -8.80
C TRP A 270 -25.61 -6.73 -9.01
N CYS A 271 -24.51 -7.01 -9.70
CA CYS A 271 -23.43 -6.05 -9.97
C CYS A 271 -23.81 -5.14 -11.14
N LYS A 272 -24.37 -3.97 -10.86
CA LYS A 272 -24.76 -3.02 -11.92
C LYS A 272 -23.60 -2.62 -12.85
N PRO A 273 -22.40 -2.25 -12.36
CA PRO A 273 -21.27 -1.92 -13.25
C PRO A 273 -20.82 -3.10 -14.13
N CYS A 274 -20.95 -4.36 -13.66
CA CYS A 274 -20.67 -5.54 -14.48
C CYS A 274 -21.68 -5.65 -15.63
N ARG A 275 -22.97 -5.46 -15.31
CA ARG A 275 -24.06 -5.52 -16.28
C ARG A 275 -23.96 -4.41 -17.33
N ASP A 276 -23.48 -3.22 -16.94
CA ASP A 276 -23.24 -2.10 -17.85
C ASP A 276 -22.07 -2.37 -18.82
N GLU A 277 -21.07 -3.21 -18.43
CA GLU A 277 -19.93 -3.62 -19.27
C GLU A 277 -20.27 -4.83 -20.19
N ASN A 278 -21.22 -5.69 -19.83
CA ASN A 278 -21.57 -6.91 -20.57
C ASN A 278 -21.81 -6.68 -22.09
N PRO A 279 -22.50 -5.62 -22.55
CA PRO A 279 -22.66 -5.36 -23.98
C PRO A 279 -21.33 -5.20 -24.74
N ASN A 280 -20.34 -4.58 -24.11
CA ASN A 280 -18.99 -4.46 -24.68
C ASN A 280 -18.30 -5.82 -24.77
N VAL A 281 -18.36 -6.63 -23.70
CA VAL A 281 -17.77 -7.99 -23.71
C VAL A 281 -18.44 -8.86 -24.78
N VAL A 282 -19.77 -8.82 -24.92
CA VAL A 282 -20.52 -9.55 -25.98
C VAL A 282 -20.06 -9.12 -27.38
N ARG A 283 -19.89 -7.82 -27.61
CA ARG A 283 -19.39 -7.28 -28.87
C ARG A 283 -17.98 -7.81 -29.18
N LEU A 284 -17.08 -7.77 -28.21
CA LEU A 284 -15.69 -8.24 -28.36
C LEU A 284 -15.63 -9.76 -28.53
N TYR A 285 -16.41 -10.52 -27.75
CA TYR A 285 -16.53 -11.96 -27.91
C TYR A 285 -16.95 -12.34 -29.35
N ASN A 286 -18.01 -11.73 -29.86
CA ASN A 286 -18.48 -11.98 -31.21
C ASN A 286 -17.45 -11.61 -32.29
N LYS A 287 -16.66 -10.54 -32.06
CA LYS A 287 -15.62 -10.09 -32.97
C LYS A 287 -14.43 -11.08 -33.02
N TYR A 288 -14.02 -11.63 -31.91
CA TYR A 288 -12.75 -12.36 -31.81
C TYR A 288 -12.88 -13.87 -31.55
N LYS A 289 -14.08 -14.42 -31.24
CA LYS A 289 -14.27 -15.85 -30.94
C LYS A 289 -13.77 -16.78 -32.07
N ALA A 290 -13.99 -16.43 -33.32
CA ALA A 290 -13.50 -17.22 -34.47
C ALA A 290 -11.98 -17.22 -34.62
N LYS A 291 -11.27 -16.33 -33.87
CA LYS A 291 -9.80 -16.22 -33.86
C LYS A 291 -9.15 -16.85 -32.65
N GLY A 292 -9.95 -17.47 -31.79
CA GLY A 292 -9.45 -18.15 -30.60
C GLY A 292 -9.53 -17.29 -29.32
N PHE A 293 -10.43 -16.29 -29.29
CA PHE A 293 -10.82 -15.63 -28.04
C PHE A 293 -12.01 -16.35 -27.41
N ASP A 294 -11.99 -16.49 -26.10
CA ASP A 294 -13.12 -17.02 -25.32
C ASP A 294 -13.31 -16.22 -24.04
N VAL A 295 -14.41 -16.44 -23.35
CA VAL A 295 -14.72 -15.85 -22.06
C VAL A 295 -15.13 -16.96 -21.09
N LEU A 296 -14.68 -16.88 -19.85
CA LEU A 296 -15.16 -17.67 -18.73
C LEU A 296 -15.81 -16.71 -17.71
N GLY A 297 -17.13 -16.71 -17.66
CA GLY A 297 -17.87 -15.93 -16.65
C GLY A 297 -17.85 -16.64 -15.30
N VAL A 298 -17.24 -16.05 -14.31
CA VAL A 298 -17.21 -16.53 -12.92
C VAL A 298 -18.16 -15.70 -12.09
N SER A 299 -19.31 -16.29 -11.71
CA SER A 299 -20.36 -15.57 -11.00
C SER A 299 -20.17 -15.64 -9.50
N LEU A 300 -20.29 -14.48 -8.84
CA LEU A 300 -20.36 -14.30 -7.39
C LEU A 300 -21.84 -14.17 -6.93
N ASP A 301 -22.74 -14.85 -7.59
CA ASP A 301 -24.15 -14.93 -7.14
C ASP A 301 -24.34 -15.96 -6.02
N ASP A 302 -25.40 -15.84 -5.26
CA ASP A 302 -25.90 -16.84 -4.29
C ASP A 302 -27.30 -17.36 -4.68
N ASN A 303 -27.84 -16.85 -5.78
CA ASN A 303 -29.13 -17.26 -6.30
C ASN A 303 -28.99 -17.68 -7.77
N ARG A 304 -29.23 -18.97 -8.03
CA ARG A 304 -29.06 -19.58 -9.35
C ARG A 304 -30.03 -19.01 -10.38
N GLU A 305 -31.27 -18.76 -9.97
CA GLU A 305 -32.34 -18.27 -10.86
C GLU A 305 -32.01 -16.83 -11.31
N ALA A 306 -31.59 -15.96 -10.40
CA ALA A 306 -31.17 -14.59 -10.70
C ALA A 306 -29.95 -14.57 -11.63
N TRP A 307 -28.97 -15.44 -11.39
CA TRP A 307 -27.79 -15.62 -12.24
C TRP A 307 -28.16 -16.04 -13.66
N MET A 308 -28.98 -17.10 -13.81
CA MET A 308 -29.46 -17.58 -15.12
C MET A 308 -30.29 -16.52 -15.86
N ALA A 309 -31.16 -15.80 -15.13
CA ALA A 309 -31.95 -14.73 -15.73
C ALA A 309 -31.05 -13.61 -16.28
N ALA A 310 -29.96 -13.30 -15.55
CA ALA A 310 -28.98 -12.30 -15.98
C ALA A 310 -28.19 -12.74 -17.21
N ILE A 311 -27.70 -13.99 -17.25
CA ILE A 311 -27.03 -14.58 -18.45
C ILE A 311 -27.92 -14.44 -19.69
N ASN A 312 -29.20 -14.85 -19.56
CA ASN A 312 -30.15 -14.80 -20.67
C ASN A 312 -30.45 -13.36 -21.11
N LYS A 313 -30.71 -12.47 -20.15
CA LYS A 313 -31.04 -11.07 -20.41
C LYS A 313 -29.92 -10.34 -21.12
N ASP A 314 -28.67 -10.57 -20.72
CA ASP A 314 -27.49 -9.90 -21.29
C ASP A 314 -26.87 -10.66 -22.47
N GLN A 315 -27.47 -11.81 -22.88
CA GLN A 315 -27.03 -12.65 -24.01
C GLN A 315 -25.56 -13.10 -23.88
N LEU A 316 -25.17 -13.57 -22.71
CA LEU A 316 -23.81 -14.02 -22.42
C LEU A 316 -23.64 -15.47 -22.92
N LEU A 317 -23.13 -15.66 -24.13
CA LEU A 317 -23.12 -16.93 -24.86
C LEU A 317 -21.89 -17.83 -24.61
N TRP A 318 -21.09 -17.52 -23.63
CA TRP A 318 -19.88 -18.27 -23.23
C TRP A 318 -20.13 -19.14 -22.00
N ASN A 319 -19.12 -19.86 -21.55
CA ASN A 319 -19.21 -20.69 -20.35
C ASN A 319 -19.28 -19.86 -19.08
N HIS A 320 -20.16 -20.25 -18.17
CA HIS A 320 -20.34 -19.61 -16.87
C HIS A 320 -20.24 -20.62 -15.74
N GLY A 321 -19.53 -20.27 -14.66
CA GLY A 321 -19.43 -21.10 -13.47
C GLY A 321 -19.69 -20.31 -12.19
N SER A 322 -20.26 -21.00 -11.18
CA SER A 322 -20.46 -20.46 -9.83
C SER A 322 -20.53 -21.59 -8.81
N ASP A 323 -20.07 -21.30 -7.59
CA ASP A 323 -20.30 -22.12 -6.40
C ASP A 323 -21.46 -21.57 -5.54
N LEU A 324 -22.05 -20.46 -5.95
CA LEU A 324 -23.14 -19.75 -5.27
C LEU A 324 -22.80 -19.30 -3.84
N LEU A 325 -21.51 -19.04 -3.55
CA LEU A 325 -21.02 -18.65 -2.22
C LEU A 325 -20.67 -17.15 -2.11
N LYS A 326 -21.00 -16.34 -3.10
CA LYS A 326 -20.68 -14.89 -3.12
C LYS A 326 -19.18 -14.65 -2.84
N TRP A 327 -18.91 -13.75 -1.90
CA TRP A 327 -17.56 -13.39 -1.46
C TRP A 327 -16.84 -14.51 -0.68
N ASN A 328 -17.57 -15.58 -0.25
CA ASN A 328 -16.99 -16.75 0.38
C ASN A 328 -16.48 -17.80 -0.61
N SER A 329 -16.68 -17.56 -1.91
CA SER A 329 -16.19 -18.44 -2.98
C SER A 329 -14.66 -18.61 -2.88
N SER A 330 -14.18 -19.85 -3.08
CA SER A 330 -12.75 -20.16 -3.08
C SER A 330 -11.99 -19.42 -4.17
N VAL A 331 -12.63 -19.13 -5.30
CA VAL A 331 -12.02 -18.38 -6.41
C VAL A 331 -11.76 -16.92 -6.07
N VAL A 332 -12.54 -16.32 -5.16
CA VAL A 332 -12.31 -14.96 -4.65
C VAL A 332 -10.96 -14.88 -3.94
N LYS A 333 -10.67 -15.82 -3.05
CA LYS A 333 -9.37 -15.92 -2.36
C LYS A 333 -8.24 -16.28 -3.33
N LEU A 334 -8.50 -17.23 -4.24
CA LEU A 334 -7.50 -17.74 -5.18
C LEU A 334 -6.96 -16.63 -6.11
N TYR A 335 -7.83 -15.70 -6.52
CA TYR A 335 -7.50 -14.59 -7.40
C TYR A 335 -7.37 -13.23 -6.68
N ASN A 336 -7.45 -13.23 -5.34
CA ASN A 336 -7.37 -12.05 -4.48
C ASN A 336 -8.33 -10.94 -4.91
N ILE A 337 -9.63 -11.29 -5.06
CA ILE A 337 -10.65 -10.38 -5.58
C ILE A 337 -11.30 -9.61 -4.42
N GLU A 338 -11.12 -8.29 -4.41
CA GLU A 338 -11.68 -7.38 -3.40
C GLU A 338 -12.96 -6.67 -3.89
N ALA A 339 -13.14 -6.57 -5.20
CA ALA A 339 -14.30 -5.90 -5.81
C ALA A 339 -14.58 -6.45 -7.22
N ILE A 340 -15.85 -6.38 -7.66
CA ILE A 340 -16.26 -6.68 -9.03
C ILE A 340 -16.87 -5.43 -9.69
N PRO A 341 -16.74 -5.28 -11.02
CA PRO A 341 -16.20 -6.23 -12.00
C PRO A 341 -14.67 -6.35 -11.90
N PHE A 342 -14.19 -7.60 -12.00
CA PHE A 342 -12.77 -7.90 -12.05
C PHE A 342 -12.50 -8.85 -13.21
N THR A 343 -11.44 -8.62 -13.97
CA THR A 343 -11.12 -9.44 -15.15
C THR A 343 -9.66 -9.87 -15.12
N VAL A 344 -9.41 -11.08 -15.61
CA VAL A 344 -8.06 -11.63 -15.84
C VAL A 344 -8.01 -12.12 -17.29
N LEU A 345 -7.08 -11.59 -18.08
CA LEU A 345 -6.85 -12.06 -19.46
C LEU A 345 -5.72 -13.08 -19.45
N VAL A 346 -5.98 -14.26 -19.99
CA VAL A 346 -5.07 -15.40 -20.00
C VAL A 346 -4.72 -15.75 -21.45
N ASP A 347 -3.45 -16.02 -21.74
CA ASP A 347 -2.99 -16.43 -23.06
C ASP A 347 -3.31 -17.91 -23.37
N LYS A 348 -2.90 -18.37 -24.55
CA LYS A 348 -3.14 -19.74 -25.03
C LYS A 348 -2.46 -20.81 -24.16
N ASP A 349 -1.34 -20.46 -23.52
CA ASP A 349 -0.60 -21.35 -22.62
C ASP A 349 -1.14 -21.29 -21.18
N GLY A 350 -2.11 -20.41 -20.93
CA GLY A 350 -2.75 -20.21 -19.65
C GLY A 350 -1.99 -19.27 -18.73
N LYS A 351 -1.10 -18.46 -19.24
CA LYS A 351 -0.43 -17.43 -18.46
C LYS A 351 -1.27 -16.15 -18.43
N ILE A 352 -1.27 -15.50 -17.29
CA ILE A 352 -1.92 -14.20 -17.11
C ILE A 352 -1.13 -13.15 -17.90
N ILE A 353 -1.81 -12.42 -18.77
CA ILE A 353 -1.21 -11.37 -19.61
C ILE A 353 -1.72 -9.97 -19.30
N ALA A 354 -2.82 -9.87 -18.58
CA ALA A 354 -3.31 -8.59 -18.04
C ALA A 354 -4.44 -8.82 -17.05
N LYS A 355 -4.67 -7.84 -16.17
CA LYS A 355 -5.78 -7.83 -15.20
C LYS A 355 -6.55 -6.51 -15.27
N ARG A 356 -7.82 -6.51 -14.79
CA ARG A 356 -8.71 -5.33 -14.65
C ARG A 356 -8.96 -4.58 -15.97
N LEU A 357 -8.85 -5.25 -17.12
CA LEU A 357 -9.16 -4.66 -18.43
C LEU A 357 -10.67 -4.55 -18.64
N ARG A 358 -11.14 -3.37 -19.08
CA ARG A 358 -12.55 -3.08 -19.39
C ARG A 358 -12.64 -2.02 -20.50
N GLY A 359 -13.82 -1.92 -21.15
CA GLY A 359 -14.07 -0.89 -22.16
C GLY A 359 -12.99 -0.83 -23.22
N GLN A 360 -12.47 0.36 -23.45
CA GLN A 360 -11.46 0.61 -24.48
C GLN A 360 -10.11 -0.08 -24.18
N SER A 361 -9.74 -0.26 -22.91
CA SER A 361 -8.47 -0.92 -22.54
C SER A 361 -8.49 -2.41 -22.91
N LEU A 362 -9.63 -3.08 -22.71
CA LEU A 362 -9.81 -4.47 -23.14
C LEU A 362 -9.78 -4.57 -24.68
N GLU A 363 -10.48 -3.68 -25.36
CA GLU A 363 -10.48 -3.66 -26.85
C GLU A 363 -9.07 -3.43 -27.39
N ASN A 364 -8.32 -2.49 -26.85
CA ASN A 364 -6.95 -2.21 -27.29
C ASN A 364 -6.03 -3.42 -27.09
N LYS A 365 -6.15 -4.11 -25.94
CA LYS A 365 -5.36 -5.32 -25.67
C LYS A 365 -5.71 -6.47 -26.60
N LEU A 366 -6.99 -6.66 -26.91
CA LEU A 366 -7.41 -7.67 -27.88
C LEU A 366 -6.97 -7.32 -29.32
N LYS A 367 -6.98 -6.03 -29.69
CA LYS A 367 -6.40 -5.57 -30.97
C LYS A 367 -4.90 -5.87 -31.08
N GLU A 368 -4.16 -5.63 -29.98
CA GLU A 368 -2.74 -5.96 -29.91
C GLU A 368 -2.50 -7.46 -30.15
N ILE A 369 -3.30 -8.32 -29.52
CA ILE A 369 -3.14 -9.78 -29.60
C ILE A 369 -3.59 -10.34 -30.97
N PHE A 370 -4.68 -9.85 -31.52
CA PHE A 370 -5.31 -10.42 -32.72
C PHE A 370 -5.07 -9.60 -34.00
N GLY A 371 -4.44 -8.42 -33.91
CA GLY A 371 -3.95 -7.65 -35.05
C GLY A 371 -4.96 -6.70 -35.73
N PHE A 372 -6.15 -6.41 -35.10
CA PHE A 372 -7.13 -5.43 -35.66
C PHE A 372 -8.25 -5.09 -34.66
#